data_89364c16799ea1802e982ef49771d2a5
#
_entry.id   89364c16799ea1802e982ef49771d2a5
#
_cell.length_a   1.000
_cell.length_b   1.000
_cell.length_c   1.000
_cell.angle_alpha   90.00
_cell.angle_beta   90.00
_cell.angle_gamma   90.00
#
_symmetry.space_group_name_H-M   'P 1'
#
loop_
_entity.id
_entity.type
_entity.pdbx_description
1 polymer ?
#
loop_
_entity_poly.entity_id
_entity_poly.type
_entity_poly.pdbx_seq_one_letter_code
_entity_poly.pdbx_strand_id
1 'polypeptide(L)'
;MVNFEGWTKPGVIGAGAAQTMMNLHHIKPGNRILMLGSGNVGLVVSYQLLQAGCEVVALADAAPRVGGYGVHAAKIARCGVPFYLSHTIVRVEGGDAVTGVVIGQVGPDWKIIPGTEKHFDVDTVCLAVGLSPMSQLLKQAEVKMNDTKGGHVPEIDKYGATSVPGIYAAGDVSGIEEASSAMIEGRMSGTSIACYLGYMTEEERDARIEELENQLETLRQGMFAPKNRGKLVKKTDEGIDVSMNLLNKGFVADDEIERFPGVTHQKGIHPVIECTQNIPCNPCQDACPKHCIKIGSHITALPAVDPEVECIGCGLCVSSCSGQAIFLVQEECDEPGYGTVTLPYEFLPLPKKGDRGFGYDRGGKKVCEAEVVSVKTAKAFD
;
A
#
# COMPACT_ATOMS: atom_id res chain seq x y z
N MET A 1 -9.88 -14.69 -13.77
CA MET A 1 -9.15 -15.71 -12.99
C MET A 1 -7.84 -15.97 -13.71
N VAL A 2 -6.70 -15.86 -13.05
CA VAL A 2 -5.41 -16.20 -13.66
C VAL A 2 -5.32 -17.72 -13.72
N ASN A 3 -5.03 -18.26 -14.90
CA ASN A 3 -4.90 -19.70 -15.13
C ASN A 3 -3.52 -19.99 -15.72
N PHE A 4 -2.77 -20.88 -15.08
CA PHE A 4 -1.43 -21.33 -15.49
C PHE A 4 -1.23 -22.78 -15.09
N GLU A 5 -0.28 -23.47 -15.69
CA GLU A 5 0.02 -24.86 -15.36
C GLU A 5 0.43 -25.00 -13.88
N GLY A 6 -0.21 -25.91 -13.17
CA GLY A 6 0.07 -26.19 -11.75
C GLY A 6 -0.64 -25.25 -10.77
N TRP A 7 -1.58 -24.41 -11.18
CA TRP A 7 -2.26 -23.42 -10.31
C TRP A 7 -3.09 -24.05 -9.17
N THR A 8 -3.40 -25.33 -9.23
CA THR A 8 -4.12 -26.09 -8.18
C THR A 8 -3.20 -26.81 -7.20
N LYS A 9 -1.87 -26.71 -7.35
CA LYS A 9 -0.95 -27.41 -6.45
C LYS A 9 -1.02 -26.84 -5.03
N PRO A 10 -0.94 -27.68 -3.98
CA PRO A 10 -0.70 -27.23 -2.62
C PRO A 10 0.54 -26.32 -2.55
N GLY A 11 0.38 -25.14 -1.96
CA GLY A 11 1.39 -24.07 -1.97
C GLY A 11 1.08 -22.92 -2.93
N VAL A 12 0.08 -23.07 -3.82
CA VAL A 12 -0.48 -21.92 -4.58
C VAL A 12 -1.65 -21.35 -3.79
N ILE A 13 -1.53 -20.12 -3.30
CA ILE A 13 -2.51 -19.49 -2.42
C ILE A 13 -2.81 -18.05 -2.86
N GLY A 14 -4.00 -17.56 -2.52
CA GLY A 14 -4.33 -16.14 -2.67
C GLY A 14 -3.71 -15.29 -1.55
N ALA A 15 -3.41 -14.02 -1.86
CA ALA A 15 -2.84 -13.08 -0.88
C ALA A 15 -3.76 -12.87 0.34
N GLY A 16 -5.08 -12.84 0.15
CA GLY A 16 -6.03 -12.78 1.26
C GLY A 16 -5.98 -14.01 2.16
N ALA A 17 -5.77 -15.22 1.59
CA ALA A 17 -5.57 -16.44 2.39
C ALA A 17 -4.28 -16.38 3.19
N ALA A 18 -3.18 -15.88 2.59
CA ALA A 18 -1.92 -15.67 3.30
C ALA A 18 -2.09 -14.70 4.47
N GLN A 19 -2.81 -13.59 4.28
CA GLN A 19 -3.14 -12.64 5.37
C GLN A 19 -3.94 -13.30 6.49
N THR A 20 -4.95 -14.08 6.14
CA THR A 20 -5.77 -14.79 7.13
C THR A 20 -4.91 -15.77 7.94
N MET A 21 -4.04 -16.53 7.29
CA MET A 21 -3.11 -17.44 7.96
C MET A 21 -2.21 -16.69 8.95
N MET A 22 -1.58 -15.61 8.52
CA MET A 22 -0.65 -14.84 9.36
C MET A 22 -1.36 -14.06 10.46
N ASN A 23 -2.37 -13.27 10.11
CA ASN A 23 -2.93 -12.27 11.02
C ASN A 23 -3.97 -12.83 12.00
N LEU A 24 -4.72 -13.86 11.59
CA LEU A 24 -5.75 -14.47 12.46
C LEU A 24 -5.28 -15.78 13.11
N HIS A 25 -4.47 -16.57 12.40
CA HIS A 25 -4.09 -17.90 12.88
C HIS A 25 -2.63 -17.99 13.29
N HIS A 26 -1.83 -16.94 13.08
CA HIS A 26 -0.38 -16.91 13.36
C HIS A 26 0.38 -18.08 12.69
N ILE A 27 -0.05 -18.46 11.50
CA ILE A 27 0.52 -19.51 10.68
C ILE A 27 1.37 -18.88 9.58
N LYS A 28 2.63 -19.29 9.48
CA LYS A 28 3.53 -18.93 8.40
C LYS A 28 3.10 -19.64 7.10
N PRO A 29 2.79 -18.92 6.00
CA PRO A 29 2.24 -19.54 4.79
C PRO A 29 3.24 -20.41 4.01
N GLY A 30 4.54 -20.15 4.18
CA GLY A 30 5.63 -20.82 3.51
C GLY A 30 6.97 -20.26 3.96
N ASN A 31 8.07 -20.70 3.36
CA ASN A 31 9.40 -20.19 3.67
C ASN A 31 9.95 -19.29 2.56
N ARG A 32 9.82 -19.76 1.31
CA ARG A 32 10.31 -19.06 0.11
C ARG A 32 9.14 -18.82 -0.85
N ILE A 33 8.80 -17.58 -1.05
CA ILE A 33 7.53 -17.17 -1.67
C ILE A 33 7.78 -16.30 -2.89
N LEU A 34 7.16 -16.62 -4.01
CA LEU A 34 7.01 -15.68 -5.13
C LEU A 34 5.63 -15.02 -5.03
N MET A 35 5.59 -13.68 -5.08
CA MET A 35 4.35 -12.90 -5.15
C MET A 35 4.02 -12.55 -6.60
N LEU A 36 2.80 -12.83 -7.06
CA LEU A 36 2.27 -12.34 -8.33
C LEU A 36 1.26 -11.22 -8.08
N GLY A 37 1.57 -10.03 -8.59
CA GLY A 37 0.78 -8.81 -8.50
C GLY A 37 1.44 -7.72 -7.67
N SER A 38 1.61 -6.53 -8.26
CA SER A 38 2.24 -5.35 -7.66
C SER A 38 1.24 -4.25 -7.26
N GLY A 39 -0.05 -4.58 -7.17
CA GLY A 39 -1.07 -3.72 -6.58
C GLY A 39 -0.88 -3.58 -5.06
N ASN A 40 -1.67 -2.71 -4.41
CA ASN A 40 -1.57 -2.47 -2.95
C ASN A 40 -1.59 -3.76 -2.14
N VAL A 41 -2.48 -4.71 -2.47
CA VAL A 41 -2.57 -6.00 -1.76
C VAL A 41 -1.27 -6.79 -1.88
N GLY A 42 -0.72 -6.93 -3.10
CA GLY A 42 0.53 -7.66 -3.31
C GLY A 42 1.71 -7.05 -2.56
N LEU A 43 1.83 -5.72 -2.58
CA LEU A 43 2.88 -4.99 -1.87
C LEU A 43 2.74 -5.14 -0.35
N VAL A 44 1.56 -4.90 0.20
CA VAL A 44 1.32 -4.98 1.65
C VAL A 44 1.50 -6.41 2.15
N VAL A 45 0.95 -7.41 1.45
CA VAL A 45 1.10 -8.81 1.85
C VAL A 45 2.54 -9.29 1.74
N SER A 46 3.30 -8.86 0.71
CA SER A 46 4.73 -9.15 0.63
C SER A 46 5.49 -8.65 1.85
N TYR A 47 5.16 -7.44 2.32
CA TYR A 47 5.79 -6.91 3.54
C TYR A 47 5.40 -7.71 4.79
N GLN A 48 4.14 -8.10 4.93
CA GLN A 48 3.68 -8.95 6.04
C GLN A 48 4.33 -10.34 6.02
N LEU A 49 4.56 -10.91 4.83
CA LEU A 49 5.30 -12.16 4.69
C LEU A 49 6.74 -12.03 5.19
N LEU A 50 7.42 -10.93 4.86
CA LEU A 50 8.76 -10.64 5.39
C LEU A 50 8.74 -10.49 6.93
N GLN A 51 7.74 -9.81 7.49
CA GLN A 51 7.55 -9.68 8.94
C GLN A 51 7.30 -11.04 9.62
N ALA A 52 6.58 -11.95 8.95
CA ALA A 52 6.37 -13.32 9.42
C ALA A 52 7.60 -14.22 9.28
N GLY A 53 8.73 -13.69 8.80
CA GLY A 53 9.98 -14.42 8.62
C GLY A 53 9.99 -15.31 7.37
N CYS A 54 9.15 -15.02 6.36
CA CYS A 54 9.27 -15.63 5.05
C CYS A 54 10.29 -14.87 4.21
N GLU A 55 10.91 -15.54 3.26
CA GLU A 55 11.68 -14.92 2.19
C GLU A 55 10.74 -14.65 0.99
N VAL A 56 10.58 -13.40 0.59
CA VAL A 56 9.91 -13.06 -0.67
C VAL A 56 10.98 -12.97 -1.74
N VAL A 57 11.12 -14.03 -2.54
CA VAL A 57 12.21 -14.16 -3.51
C VAL A 57 12.05 -13.23 -4.71
N ALA A 58 10.82 -12.91 -5.06
CA ALA A 58 10.50 -11.97 -6.14
C ALA A 58 9.04 -11.51 -6.05
N LEU A 59 8.79 -10.32 -6.60
CA LEU A 59 7.46 -9.83 -6.91
C LEU A 59 7.36 -9.68 -8.44
N ALA A 60 6.44 -10.42 -9.05
CA ALA A 60 6.18 -10.38 -10.49
C ALA A 60 4.84 -9.70 -10.78
N ASP A 61 4.77 -8.97 -11.89
CA ASP A 61 3.50 -8.39 -12.39
C ASP A 61 3.50 -8.36 -13.91
N ALA A 62 2.39 -8.76 -14.51
CA ALA A 62 2.22 -8.73 -15.96
C ALA A 62 2.15 -7.29 -16.52
N ALA A 63 1.76 -6.32 -15.67
CA ALA A 63 1.81 -4.91 -16.02
C ALA A 63 3.25 -4.40 -16.13
N PRO A 64 3.52 -3.42 -17.03
CA PRO A 64 4.85 -2.85 -17.23
C PRO A 64 5.25 -1.87 -16.10
N ARG A 65 4.38 -1.63 -15.14
CA ARG A 65 4.57 -0.66 -14.05
C ARG A 65 3.97 -1.19 -12.75
N VAL A 66 4.55 -0.76 -11.62
CA VAL A 66 4.00 -1.01 -10.30
C VAL A 66 2.58 -0.44 -10.21
N GLY A 67 1.63 -1.25 -9.76
CA GLY A 67 0.21 -0.92 -9.72
C GLY A 67 -0.27 -0.31 -8.40
N GLY A 68 0.51 -0.44 -7.32
CA GLY A 68 0.17 0.08 -5.99
C GLY A 68 0.89 1.38 -5.63
N TYR A 69 0.69 1.85 -4.40
CA TYR A 69 1.33 3.05 -3.88
C TYR A 69 2.84 2.91 -3.82
N GLY A 70 3.55 3.94 -4.28
CA GLY A 70 5.02 3.98 -4.34
C GLY A 70 5.68 3.84 -2.98
N VAL A 71 5.07 4.34 -1.91
CA VAL A 71 5.59 4.15 -0.55
C VAL A 71 5.63 2.68 -0.13
N HIS A 72 4.65 1.87 -0.57
CA HIS A 72 4.66 0.43 -0.32
C HIS A 72 5.67 -0.30 -1.22
N ALA A 73 5.79 0.10 -2.48
CA ALA A 73 6.80 -0.45 -3.38
C ALA A 73 8.22 -0.14 -2.87
N ALA A 74 8.50 1.10 -2.49
CA ALA A 74 9.79 1.52 -1.94
C ALA A 74 10.14 0.74 -0.65
N LYS A 75 9.15 0.46 0.20
CA LYS A 75 9.32 -0.36 1.40
C LYS A 75 9.80 -1.78 1.07
N ILE A 76 9.21 -2.42 0.06
CA ILE A 76 9.59 -3.76 -0.41
C ILE A 76 10.97 -3.74 -1.08
N ALA A 77 11.25 -2.72 -1.90
CA ALA A 77 12.55 -2.57 -2.54
C ALA A 77 13.70 -2.42 -1.52
N ARG A 78 13.51 -1.62 -0.48
CA ARG A 78 14.47 -1.49 0.64
C ARG A 78 14.74 -2.80 1.36
N CYS A 79 13.77 -3.72 1.38
CA CYS A 79 13.96 -5.07 1.90
C CYS A 79 14.72 -6.00 0.93
N GLY A 80 15.15 -5.50 -0.23
CA GLY A 80 15.93 -6.27 -1.20
C GLY A 80 15.09 -7.19 -2.10
N VAL A 81 13.76 -7.07 -2.13
CA VAL A 81 12.89 -7.89 -2.99
C VAL A 81 12.92 -7.35 -4.42
N PRO A 82 13.34 -8.15 -5.40
CA PRO A 82 13.38 -7.74 -6.80
C PRO A 82 11.98 -7.70 -7.43
N PHE A 83 11.75 -6.70 -8.28
CA PHE A 83 10.53 -6.55 -9.07
C PHE A 83 10.74 -7.04 -10.50
N TYR A 84 9.89 -7.96 -10.95
CA TYR A 84 9.81 -8.45 -12.33
C TYR A 84 8.52 -7.96 -12.97
N LEU A 85 8.55 -6.74 -13.52
CA LEU A 85 7.42 -6.15 -14.23
C LEU A 85 7.39 -6.65 -15.68
N SER A 86 6.23 -6.61 -16.34
CA SER A 86 5.97 -7.30 -17.58
C SER A 86 6.30 -8.80 -17.51
N HIS A 87 6.09 -9.44 -16.37
CA HIS A 87 6.28 -10.89 -16.20
C HIS A 87 5.05 -11.52 -15.54
N THR A 88 4.76 -12.75 -15.94
CA THR A 88 3.70 -13.56 -15.30
C THR A 88 4.17 -14.99 -15.11
N ILE A 89 3.38 -15.79 -14.37
CA ILE A 89 3.68 -17.20 -14.16
C ILE A 89 3.42 -17.96 -15.46
N VAL A 90 4.39 -18.75 -15.88
CA VAL A 90 4.28 -19.72 -16.97
C VAL A 90 3.75 -21.03 -16.43
N ARG A 91 4.39 -21.57 -15.37
CA ARG A 91 4.00 -22.80 -14.70
C ARG A 91 4.53 -22.84 -13.26
N VAL A 92 3.87 -23.66 -12.45
CA VAL A 92 4.32 -24.01 -11.10
C VAL A 92 4.78 -25.47 -11.09
N GLU A 93 5.96 -25.70 -10.60
CA GLU A 93 6.63 -27.00 -10.57
C GLU A 93 6.46 -27.72 -9.22
N GLY A 94 6.60 -29.04 -9.22
CA GLY A 94 6.52 -29.90 -8.06
C GLY A 94 5.58 -31.09 -8.29
N GLY A 95 5.69 -32.09 -7.43
CA GLY A 95 4.80 -33.25 -7.38
C GLY A 95 3.52 -32.95 -6.59
N ASP A 96 3.50 -33.36 -5.32
CA ASP A 96 2.35 -33.18 -4.40
C ASP A 96 2.20 -31.74 -3.90
N ALA A 97 3.27 -30.95 -3.92
CA ALA A 97 3.28 -29.54 -3.51
C ALA A 97 4.22 -28.72 -4.41
N VAL A 98 4.18 -27.41 -4.26
CA VAL A 98 5.06 -26.47 -4.96
C VAL A 98 6.51 -26.69 -4.52
N THR A 99 7.42 -26.80 -5.48
CA THR A 99 8.88 -26.81 -5.27
C THR A 99 9.60 -25.76 -6.09
N GLY A 100 8.90 -25.15 -7.06
CA GLY A 100 9.44 -24.13 -7.92
C GLY A 100 8.37 -23.43 -8.73
N VAL A 101 8.74 -22.30 -9.32
CA VAL A 101 7.89 -21.54 -10.22
C VAL A 101 8.72 -20.96 -11.36
N VAL A 102 8.18 -20.98 -12.55
CA VAL A 102 8.76 -20.33 -13.72
C VAL A 102 7.91 -19.13 -14.11
N ILE A 103 8.53 -17.97 -14.19
CA ILE A 103 7.92 -16.75 -14.75
C ILE A 103 8.50 -16.48 -16.15
N GLY A 104 7.76 -15.75 -16.99
CA GLY A 104 8.20 -15.35 -18.31
C GLY A 104 7.76 -13.92 -18.60
N GLN A 105 8.49 -13.24 -19.46
CA GLN A 105 8.17 -11.89 -19.88
C GLN A 105 6.92 -11.91 -20.77
N VAL A 106 6.04 -10.92 -20.57
CA VAL A 106 4.81 -10.73 -21.32
C VAL A 106 5.03 -9.64 -22.38
N GLY A 107 4.68 -9.95 -23.62
CA GLY A 107 4.69 -8.99 -24.72
C GLY A 107 3.46 -8.06 -24.72
N PRO A 108 3.42 -7.09 -25.64
CA PRO A 108 2.29 -6.19 -25.80
C PRO A 108 0.95 -6.89 -26.10
N ASP A 109 1.01 -8.08 -26.64
CA ASP A 109 -0.13 -8.95 -26.96
C ASP A 109 -0.55 -9.85 -25.78
N TRP A 110 0.02 -9.63 -24.59
CA TRP A 110 -0.20 -10.40 -23.37
C TRP A 110 0.23 -11.88 -23.48
N LYS A 111 1.09 -12.23 -24.43
CA LYS A 111 1.67 -13.56 -24.54
C LYS A 111 3.08 -13.62 -23.97
N ILE A 112 3.45 -14.79 -23.46
CA ILE A 112 4.81 -15.05 -23.00
C ILE A 112 5.77 -14.96 -24.19
N ILE A 113 6.87 -14.23 -24.01
CA ILE A 113 7.97 -14.17 -24.97
C ILE A 113 8.86 -15.38 -24.74
N PRO A 114 8.98 -16.31 -25.69
CA PRO A 114 9.82 -17.51 -25.53
C PRO A 114 11.30 -17.15 -25.28
N GLY A 115 11.94 -17.92 -24.38
CA GLY A 115 13.34 -17.70 -24.02
C GLY A 115 13.59 -16.64 -22.96
N THR A 116 12.53 -16.09 -22.37
CA THR A 116 12.61 -15.11 -21.26
C THR A 116 12.33 -15.75 -19.89
N GLU A 117 12.14 -17.06 -19.87
CA GLU A 117 11.75 -17.80 -18.69
C GLU A 117 12.82 -17.72 -17.59
N LYS A 118 12.38 -17.51 -16.36
CA LYS A 118 13.20 -17.49 -15.16
C LYS A 118 12.61 -18.43 -14.14
N HIS A 119 13.44 -19.31 -13.60
CA HIS A 119 13.07 -20.26 -12.56
C HIS A 119 13.42 -19.73 -11.16
N PHE A 120 12.53 -19.99 -10.19
CA PHE A 120 12.75 -19.72 -8.77
C PHE A 120 12.41 -20.96 -7.95
N ASP A 121 13.33 -21.35 -7.06
CA ASP A 121 13.05 -22.36 -6.03
C ASP A 121 12.17 -21.72 -4.95
N VAL A 122 10.94 -22.18 -4.84
CA VAL A 122 9.94 -21.68 -3.88
C VAL A 122 9.07 -22.81 -3.38
N ASP A 123 8.59 -22.71 -2.15
CA ASP A 123 7.59 -23.64 -1.60
C ASP A 123 6.17 -23.05 -1.67
N THR A 124 6.05 -21.76 -2.00
CA THR A 124 4.76 -21.06 -2.05
C THR A 124 4.71 -20.04 -3.19
N VAL A 125 3.59 -20.00 -3.87
CA VAL A 125 3.24 -18.97 -4.85
C VAL A 125 2.01 -18.23 -4.34
N CYS A 126 2.16 -16.92 -4.11
CA CYS A 126 1.11 -16.07 -3.58
C CYS A 126 0.52 -15.17 -4.67
N LEU A 127 -0.81 -15.16 -4.82
CA LEU A 127 -1.52 -14.47 -5.90
C LEU A 127 -2.27 -13.26 -5.39
N ALA A 128 -1.91 -12.06 -5.90
CA ALA A 128 -2.56 -10.77 -5.64
C ALA A 128 -3.06 -10.12 -6.94
N VAL A 129 -3.79 -10.87 -7.75
CA VAL A 129 -4.15 -10.52 -9.14
C VAL A 129 -5.60 -10.04 -9.31
N GLY A 130 -6.11 -9.36 -8.31
CA GLY A 130 -7.42 -8.73 -8.30
C GLY A 130 -8.32 -9.23 -7.18
N LEU A 131 -9.33 -8.41 -6.91
CA LEU A 131 -10.39 -8.66 -5.96
C LEU A 131 -11.73 -8.69 -6.70
N SER A 132 -12.69 -9.43 -6.17
CA SER A 132 -14.07 -9.45 -6.68
C SER A 132 -15.04 -9.16 -5.54
N PRO A 133 -16.07 -8.33 -5.78
CA PRO A 133 -17.11 -8.07 -4.79
C PRO A 133 -17.82 -9.35 -4.36
N MET A 134 -17.99 -9.56 -3.05
CA MET A 134 -18.73 -10.68 -2.49
C MET A 134 -20.24 -10.37 -2.48
N SER A 135 -20.88 -10.48 -3.65
CA SER A 135 -22.26 -10.05 -3.86
C SER A 135 -23.30 -11.20 -3.81
N GLN A 136 -22.93 -12.39 -3.32
CA GLN A 136 -23.79 -13.57 -3.32
C GLN A 136 -25.10 -13.36 -2.54
N LEU A 137 -25.04 -12.75 -1.36
CA LEU A 137 -26.24 -12.48 -0.54
C LEU A 137 -27.20 -11.50 -1.23
N LEU A 138 -26.66 -10.49 -1.90
CA LEU A 138 -27.47 -9.52 -2.66
C LEU A 138 -28.17 -10.18 -3.85
N LYS A 139 -27.49 -11.12 -4.53
CA LYS A 139 -28.08 -11.92 -5.60
C LYS A 139 -29.19 -12.83 -5.08
N GLN A 140 -29.01 -13.46 -3.92
CA GLN A 140 -30.05 -14.29 -3.28
C GLN A 140 -31.26 -13.47 -2.86
N ALA A 141 -31.03 -12.19 -2.49
CA ALA A 141 -32.10 -11.25 -2.15
C ALA A 141 -32.72 -10.58 -3.40
N GLU A 142 -32.39 -11.05 -4.61
CA GLU A 142 -32.91 -10.55 -5.89
C GLU A 142 -32.64 -9.05 -6.13
N VAL A 143 -31.57 -8.52 -5.53
CA VAL A 143 -31.12 -7.15 -5.79
C VAL A 143 -30.66 -7.05 -7.24
N LYS A 144 -31.04 -5.97 -7.94
CA LYS A 144 -30.54 -5.69 -9.28
C LYS A 144 -29.03 -5.48 -9.25
N MET A 145 -28.34 -6.15 -10.17
CA MET A 145 -26.88 -6.17 -10.25
C MET A 145 -26.41 -5.58 -11.56
N ASN A 146 -25.31 -4.83 -11.49
CA ASN A 146 -24.58 -4.29 -12.65
C ASN A 146 -23.29 -5.08 -12.87
N ASP A 147 -22.99 -5.41 -14.13
CA ASP A 147 -21.73 -6.01 -14.52
C ASP A 147 -20.68 -4.92 -14.75
N THR A 148 -19.58 -5.00 -14.01
CA THR A 148 -18.43 -4.11 -14.14
C THR A 148 -17.18 -4.90 -14.46
N LYS A 149 -16.11 -4.19 -14.87
CA LYS A 149 -14.79 -4.83 -15.05
C LYS A 149 -14.23 -5.44 -13.75
N GLY A 150 -14.71 -4.97 -12.58
CA GLY A 150 -14.32 -5.48 -11.25
C GLY A 150 -15.21 -6.60 -10.72
N GLY A 151 -16.27 -7.01 -11.47
CA GLY A 151 -17.24 -8.03 -11.06
C GLY A 151 -18.67 -7.49 -10.97
N HIS A 152 -19.57 -8.29 -10.38
CA HIS A 152 -20.96 -7.92 -10.20
C HIS A 152 -21.16 -7.07 -8.96
N VAL A 153 -21.70 -5.87 -9.12
CA VAL A 153 -22.01 -4.94 -8.03
C VAL A 153 -23.51 -4.63 -7.98
N PRO A 154 -24.11 -4.33 -6.81
CA PRO A 154 -25.51 -3.95 -6.73
C PRO A 154 -25.74 -2.58 -7.40
N GLU A 155 -26.92 -2.40 -7.97
CA GLU A 155 -27.44 -1.07 -8.26
C GLU A 155 -27.84 -0.42 -6.95
N ILE A 156 -27.23 0.74 -6.62
CA ILE A 156 -27.48 1.50 -5.40
C ILE A 156 -27.70 2.97 -5.73
N ASP A 157 -28.51 3.65 -4.91
CA ASP A 157 -28.65 5.08 -4.96
C ASP A 157 -27.56 5.82 -4.13
N LYS A 158 -27.63 7.15 -4.05
CA LYS A 158 -26.69 7.97 -3.30
C LYS A 158 -26.72 7.69 -1.77
N TYR A 159 -27.75 7.03 -1.28
CA TYR A 159 -27.94 6.67 0.12
C TYR A 159 -27.46 5.25 0.43
N GLY A 160 -26.96 4.51 -0.56
CA GLY A 160 -26.58 3.12 -0.43
C GLY A 160 -27.77 2.14 -0.46
N ALA A 161 -29.00 2.62 -0.73
CA ALA A 161 -30.18 1.76 -0.84
C ALA A 161 -30.15 0.99 -2.16
N THR A 162 -30.51 -0.28 -2.10
CA THR A 162 -30.58 -1.18 -3.27
C THR A 162 -31.95 -1.14 -3.90
N SER A 163 -32.13 -1.89 -5.00
CA SER A 163 -33.44 -2.07 -5.65
C SER A 163 -34.49 -2.79 -4.78
N VAL A 164 -34.08 -3.39 -3.66
CA VAL A 164 -34.97 -4.08 -2.71
C VAL A 164 -35.12 -3.24 -1.45
N PRO A 165 -36.35 -2.80 -1.09
CA PRO A 165 -36.56 -1.98 0.10
C PRO A 165 -36.02 -2.61 1.38
N GLY A 166 -35.32 -1.79 2.20
CA GLY A 166 -34.71 -2.22 3.45
C GLY A 166 -33.36 -2.92 3.31
N ILE A 167 -32.86 -3.12 2.08
CA ILE A 167 -31.52 -3.67 1.83
C ILE A 167 -30.61 -2.53 1.35
N TYR A 168 -29.48 -2.37 2.03
CA TYR A 168 -28.45 -1.38 1.75
C TYR A 168 -27.12 -2.08 1.47
N ALA A 169 -26.25 -1.45 0.68
CA ALA A 169 -24.93 -1.95 0.38
C ALA A 169 -23.88 -0.85 0.46
N ALA A 170 -22.73 -1.15 1.08
CA ALA A 170 -21.62 -0.22 1.25
C ALA A 170 -20.28 -0.97 1.22
N GLY A 171 -19.22 -0.26 0.89
CA GLY A 171 -17.86 -0.80 0.83
C GLY A 171 -17.63 -1.68 -0.39
N ASP A 172 -16.71 -2.62 -0.30
CA ASP A 172 -16.21 -3.43 -1.42
C ASP A 172 -17.30 -4.19 -2.19
N VAL A 173 -18.41 -4.51 -1.55
CA VAL A 173 -19.56 -5.16 -2.22
C VAL A 173 -20.19 -4.27 -3.28
N SER A 174 -20.11 -2.94 -3.12
CA SER A 174 -20.59 -1.94 -4.08
C SER A 174 -19.52 -1.48 -5.07
N GLY A 175 -18.33 -2.05 -4.97
CA GLY A 175 -17.15 -1.78 -5.82
C GLY A 175 -15.89 -1.63 -4.97
N ILE A 176 -14.85 -2.37 -5.34
CA ILE A 176 -13.59 -2.42 -4.58
C ILE A 176 -12.93 -1.05 -4.51
N GLU A 177 -12.67 -0.57 -3.30
CA GLU A 177 -11.94 0.65 -2.99
C GLU A 177 -11.07 0.47 -1.74
N GLU A 178 -10.56 1.59 -1.19
CA GLU A 178 -9.80 1.63 0.05
C GLU A 178 -10.72 1.49 1.29
N ALA A 179 -10.18 0.99 2.39
CA ALA A 179 -10.92 0.78 3.64
C ALA A 179 -11.54 2.08 4.20
N SER A 180 -10.87 3.22 4.02
CA SER A 180 -11.39 4.54 4.44
C SER A 180 -12.66 4.92 3.69
N SER A 181 -12.72 4.66 2.38
CA SER A 181 -13.94 4.87 1.57
C SER A 181 -15.06 3.97 2.04
N ALA A 182 -14.78 2.69 2.29
CA ALA A 182 -15.75 1.72 2.80
C ALA A 182 -16.34 2.14 4.16
N MET A 183 -15.52 2.71 5.06
CA MET A 183 -15.98 3.25 6.34
C MET A 183 -16.98 4.39 6.15
N ILE A 184 -16.70 5.33 5.25
CA ILE A 184 -17.60 6.46 5.00
C ILE A 184 -18.89 5.98 4.33
N GLU A 185 -18.82 5.11 3.34
CA GLU A 185 -20.00 4.52 2.71
C GLU A 185 -20.86 3.76 3.73
N GLY A 186 -20.24 3.03 4.67
CA GLY A 186 -20.96 2.38 5.77
C GLY A 186 -21.68 3.38 6.67
N ARG A 187 -21.08 4.53 6.97
CA ARG A 187 -21.73 5.61 7.73
C ARG A 187 -22.87 6.25 6.96
N MET A 188 -22.73 6.44 5.64
CA MET A 188 -23.80 6.95 4.78
C MET A 188 -24.99 5.99 4.77
N SER A 189 -24.75 4.71 4.55
CA SER A 189 -25.81 3.68 4.58
C SER A 189 -26.47 3.57 5.96
N GLY A 190 -25.69 3.63 7.06
CA GLY A 190 -26.21 3.63 8.41
C GLY A 190 -27.10 4.84 8.73
N THR A 191 -26.70 6.02 8.27
CA THR A 191 -27.50 7.24 8.37
C THR A 191 -28.84 7.10 7.60
N SER A 192 -28.76 6.55 6.41
CA SER A 192 -29.95 6.33 5.54
C SER A 192 -30.90 5.29 6.15
N ILE A 193 -30.36 4.23 6.75
CA ILE A 193 -31.15 3.21 7.48
C ILE A 193 -31.85 3.84 8.69
N ALA A 194 -31.17 4.70 9.45
CA ALA A 194 -31.76 5.39 10.59
C ALA A 194 -32.96 6.26 10.18
N CYS A 195 -32.86 6.95 9.04
CA CYS A 195 -33.99 7.69 8.48
C CYS A 195 -35.12 6.74 8.01
N TYR A 196 -34.79 5.67 7.31
CA TYR A 196 -35.77 4.66 6.86
C TYR A 196 -36.57 4.05 8.03
N LEU A 197 -35.93 3.90 9.18
CA LEU A 197 -36.57 3.36 10.40
C LEU A 197 -37.26 4.44 11.25
N GLY A 198 -37.26 5.72 10.85
CA GLY A 198 -37.92 6.81 11.52
C GLY A 198 -37.16 7.39 12.73
N TYR A 199 -35.85 7.12 12.87
CA TYR A 199 -35.02 7.67 13.95
C TYR A 199 -34.46 9.07 13.64
N MET A 200 -34.58 9.55 12.39
CA MET A 200 -34.20 10.89 11.99
C MET A 200 -35.05 11.35 10.80
N THR A 201 -35.11 12.65 10.57
CA THR A 201 -35.84 13.23 9.45
C THR A 201 -35.04 13.12 8.15
N GLU A 202 -35.69 13.37 7.00
CA GLU A 202 -35.01 13.39 5.72
C GLU A 202 -34.02 14.57 5.62
N GLU A 203 -34.36 15.71 6.20
CA GLU A 203 -33.50 16.89 6.22
C GLU A 203 -32.21 16.63 7.03
N GLU A 204 -32.33 15.98 8.19
CA GLU A 204 -31.18 15.60 9.01
C GLU A 204 -30.30 14.58 8.30
N ARG A 205 -30.91 13.57 7.64
CA ARG A 205 -30.20 12.60 6.80
C ARG A 205 -29.42 13.32 5.70
N ASP A 206 -30.07 14.17 4.93
CA ASP A 206 -29.47 14.79 3.75
C ASP A 206 -28.31 15.71 4.13
N ALA A 207 -28.42 16.49 5.20
CA ALA A 207 -27.33 17.29 5.71
C ALA A 207 -26.12 16.45 6.11
N ARG A 208 -26.36 15.30 6.77
CA ARG A 208 -25.29 14.40 7.18
C ARG A 208 -24.67 13.64 6.00
N ILE A 209 -25.47 13.28 5.01
CA ILE A 209 -24.97 12.65 3.78
C ILE A 209 -24.09 13.61 2.99
N GLU A 210 -24.47 14.88 2.86
CA GLU A 210 -23.65 15.89 2.19
C GLU A 210 -22.26 16.04 2.85
N GLU A 211 -22.20 16.05 4.18
CA GLU A 211 -20.93 16.08 4.90
C GLU A 211 -20.06 14.84 4.59
N LEU A 212 -20.67 13.63 4.58
CA LEU A 212 -19.99 12.37 4.30
C LEU A 212 -19.54 12.25 2.83
N GLU A 213 -20.36 12.75 1.89
CA GLU A 213 -20.01 12.83 0.47
C GLU A 213 -18.77 13.71 0.26
N ASN A 214 -18.68 14.86 0.93
CA ASN A 214 -17.52 15.74 0.87
C ASN A 214 -16.25 15.05 1.40
N GLN A 215 -16.36 14.27 2.50
CA GLN A 215 -15.26 13.48 3.02
C GLN A 215 -14.83 12.38 2.02
N LEU A 216 -15.80 11.70 1.41
CA LEU A 216 -15.55 10.65 0.43
C LEU A 216 -14.90 11.20 -0.84
N GLU A 217 -15.36 12.35 -1.35
CA GLU A 217 -14.73 13.04 -2.48
C GLU A 217 -13.26 13.41 -2.18
N THR A 218 -12.95 13.80 -0.95
CA THR A 218 -11.58 14.10 -0.52
C THR A 218 -10.69 12.87 -0.62
N LEU A 219 -11.19 11.69 -0.23
CA LEU A 219 -10.44 10.43 -0.31
C LEU A 219 -10.30 9.91 -1.75
N ARG A 220 -11.26 10.24 -2.63
CA ARG A 220 -11.28 9.79 -4.03
C ARG A 220 -10.48 10.69 -4.97
N GLN A 221 -9.42 11.30 -4.46
CA GLN A 221 -8.53 12.18 -5.21
C GLN A 221 -7.20 11.50 -5.55
N GLY A 222 -6.44 12.13 -6.46
CA GLY A 222 -5.10 11.67 -6.84
C GLY A 222 -5.10 10.59 -7.90
N MET A 223 -3.92 10.03 -8.14
CA MET A 223 -3.67 9.10 -9.26
C MET A 223 -4.36 7.74 -9.12
N PHE A 224 -4.76 7.36 -7.91
CA PHE A 224 -5.45 6.10 -7.60
C PHE A 224 -6.97 6.27 -7.43
N ALA A 225 -7.48 7.49 -7.66
CA ALA A 225 -8.92 7.75 -7.59
C ALA A 225 -9.70 6.82 -8.51
N PRO A 226 -10.80 6.22 -8.05
CA PRO A 226 -11.65 5.37 -8.88
C PRO A 226 -12.19 6.15 -10.08
N LYS A 227 -11.95 5.66 -11.29
CA LYS A 227 -12.31 6.37 -12.53
C LYS A 227 -13.81 6.67 -12.68
N ASN A 228 -14.66 5.91 -12.03
CA ASN A 228 -16.13 5.99 -12.12
C ASN A 228 -16.77 6.53 -10.83
N ARG A 229 -15.98 6.88 -9.82
CA ARG A 229 -16.44 7.41 -8.54
C ARG A 229 -15.55 8.55 -8.13
N GLY A 230 -16.10 9.63 -7.69
CA GLY A 230 -15.39 10.83 -7.31
C GLY A 230 -14.94 11.70 -8.51
N LYS A 231 -14.69 12.95 -8.25
CA LYS A 231 -14.11 13.88 -9.21
C LYS A 231 -12.62 13.64 -9.27
N LEU A 232 -12.12 13.27 -10.45
CA LEU A 232 -10.69 13.33 -10.69
C LEU A 232 -10.26 14.78 -10.45
N VAL A 233 -9.35 14.99 -9.52
CA VAL A 233 -8.68 16.29 -9.41
C VAL A 233 -8.07 16.54 -10.78
N LYS A 234 -8.45 17.64 -11.42
CA LYS A 234 -7.69 18.15 -12.56
C LYS A 234 -6.24 18.14 -12.10
N LYS A 235 -5.33 17.54 -12.87
CA LYS A 235 -3.90 17.71 -12.64
C LYS A 235 -3.69 19.17 -12.34
N THR A 236 -3.49 19.51 -11.08
CA THR A 236 -2.90 20.80 -10.76
C THR A 236 -1.49 20.66 -11.31
N ASP A 237 -1.05 21.63 -12.09
CA ASP A 237 0.30 21.63 -12.71
C ASP A 237 1.45 21.65 -11.67
N GLU A 238 1.12 21.53 -10.41
CA GLU A 238 2.03 21.38 -9.26
C GLU A 238 2.46 19.94 -9.00
N GLY A 239 1.97 18.96 -9.76
CA GLY A 239 2.39 17.56 -9.63
C GLY A 239 3.79 17.36 -10.21
N ILE A 240 4.76 17.07 -9.35
CA ILE A 240 6.05 16.53 -9.79
C ILE A 240 5.76 15.23 -10.54
N ASP A 241 6.31 15.09 -11.74
CA ASP A 241 6.14 13.87 -12.53
C ASP A 241 6.58 12.66 -11.69
N VAL A 242 5.75 11.63 -11.67
CA VAL A 242 6.07 10.40 -10.94
C VAL A 242 7.38 9.83 -11.48
N SER A 243 8.31 9.53 -10.58
CA SER A 243 9.58 8.91 -10.93
C SER A 243 9.37 7.64 -11.76
N MET A 244 10.00 7.58 -12.94
CA MET A 244 9.95 6.38 -13.77
C MET A 244 10.65 5.19 -13.10
N ASN A 245 11.67 5.44 -12.27
CA ASN A 245 12.31 4.40 -11.47
C ASN A 245 11.34 3.83 -10.42
N LEU A 246 10.56 4.68 -9.76
CA LEU A 246 9.53 4.22 -8.82
C LEU A 246 8.52 3.30 -9.52
N LEU A 247 8.05 3.67 -10.71
CA LEU A 247 7.09 2.86 -11.47
C LEU A 247 7.69 1.55 -12.01
N ASN A 248 8.98 1.53 -12.34
CA ASN A 248 9.62 0.40 -13.02
C ASN A 248 10.43 -0.49 -12.08
N LYS A 249 10.91 0.05 -10.96
CA LYS A 249 11.80 -0.64 -10.01
C LYS A 249 11.27 -0.66 -8.57
N GLY A 250 10.19 0.05 -8.28
CA GLY A 250 9.58 0.14 -6.96
C GLY A 250 10.23 1.18 -6.04
N PHE A 251 11.28 1.91 -6.45
CA PHE A 251 11.94 2.95 -5.65
C PHE A 251 12.39 4.12 -6.50
N VAL A 252 12.58 5.28 -5.86
CA VAL A 252 13.13 6.49 -6.50
C VAL A 252 14.65 6.41 -6.47
N ALA A 253 15.31 6.72 -7.58
CA ALA A 253 16.76 6.73 -7.66
C ALA A 253 17.37 7.94 -6.94
N ASP A 254 18.64 7.85 -6.54
CA ASP A 254 19.32 8.88 -5.76
C ASP A 254 19.43 10.22 -6.50
N ASP A 255 19.54 10.21 -7.80
CA ASP A 255 19.57 11.40 -8.65
C ASP A 255 18.18 12.06 -8.86
N GLU A 256 17.10 11.33 -8.54
CA GLU A 256 15.74 11.84 -8.67
C GLU A 256 15.16 12.32 -7.34
N ILE A 257 15.66 11.81 -6.20
CA ILE A 257 15.01 12.02 -4.88
C ILE A 257 15.08 13.49 -4.43
N GLU A 258 16.14 14.18 -4.78
CA GLU A 258 16.40 15.58 -4.41
C GLU A 258 15.36 16.59 -4.93
N ARG A 259 14.61 16.21 -5.95
CA ARG A 259 13.57 17.07 -6.52
C ARG A 259 12.28 17.09 -5.71
N PHE A 260 12.12 16.24 -4.69
CA PHE A 260 10.90 16.13 -3.91
C PHE A 260 10.95 17.07 -2.70
N PRO A 261 9.84 17.80 -2.41
CA PRO A 261 9.83 18.88 -1.41
C PRO A 261 10.01 18.40 0.04
N GLY A 262 9.87 17.10 0.29
CA GLY A 262 10.09 16.49 1.58
C GLY A 262 11.54 16.09 1.83
N VAL A 263 12.40 16.13 0.80
CA VAL A 263 13.83 15.81 0.92
C VAL A 263 14.60 17.09 1.14
N THR A 264 15.22 17.21 2.29
CA THR A 264 15.94 18.43 2.71
C THR A 264 17.28 18.08 3.33
N HIS A 265 18.24 18.99 3.24
CA HIS A 265 19.52 18.95 3.90
C HIS A 265 19.59 20.13 4.87
N GLN A 266 19.54 19.87 6.15
CA GLN A 266 19.56 20.87 7.21
C GLN A 266 20.63 20.53 8.25
N LYS A 267 21.17 21.55 8.92
CA LYS A 267 22.04 21.31 10.08
C LYS A 267 21.23 20.72 11.24
N GLY A 268 21.82 19.75 11.91
CA GLY A 268 21.16 19.06 13.02
C GLY A 268 20.15 18.02 12.57
N ILE A 269 19.32 17.57 13.49
CA ILE A 269 18.31 16.56 13.21
C ILE A 269 17.13 17.16 12.43
N HIS A 270 16.77 16.53 11.32
CA HIS A 270 15.67 16.99 10.47
C HIS A 270 14.95 15.81 9.80
N PRO A 271 13.69 15.98 9.39
CA PRO A 271 12.97 14.96 8.67
C PRO A 271 13.36 14.95 7.18
N VAL A 272 13.58 13.76 6.65
CA VAL A 272 13.68 13.48 5.21
C VAL A 272 12.47 12.63 4.84
N ILE A 273 11.65 13.13 3.91
CA ILE A 273 10.36 12.53 3.56
C ILE A 273 10.40 12.02 2.13
N GLU A 274 10.46 10.71 1.97
CA GLU A 274 10.46 10.01 0.68
C GLU A 274 9.04 9.64 0.20
N CYS A 275 8.06 10.46 0.51
CA CYS A 275 6.69 10.35 -0.01
C CYS A 275 6.63 11.09 -1.34
N THR A 276 6.68 10.36 -2.45
CA THR A 276 6.95 10.87 -3.79
C THR A 276 5.79 10.74 -4.77
N GLN A 277 4.61 10.41 -4.25
CA GLN A 277 3.36 10.31 -5.03
C GLN A 277 2.24 11.13 -4.41
N ASN A 278 1.39 11.69 -5.27
CA ASN A 278 0.21 12.45 -4.87
C ASN A 278 -0.90 11.50 -4.41
N ILE A 279 -0.98 11.24 -3.11
CA ILE A 279 -1.98 10.40 -2.46
C ILE A 279 -2.72 11.19 -1.38
N PRO A 280 -4.02 10.94 -1.12
CA PRO A 280 -4.78 11.65 -0.10
C PRO A 280 -4.35 11.18 1.30
N CYS A 281 -3.34 11.84 1.88
CA CYS A 281 -2.73 11.44 3.15
C CYS A 281 -2.06 12.62 3.86
N ASN A 282 -2.27 12.78 5.18
CA ASN A 282 -1.72 13.88 5.97
C ASN A 282 -1.25 13.54 7.41
N PRO A 283 -1.22 12.29 7.91
CA PRO A 283 -0.88 12.02 9.31
C PRO A 283 0.44 12.61 9.77
N CYS A 284 1.43 12.75 8.87
CA CYS A 284 2.73 13.33 9.20
C CYS A 284 2.66 14.81 9.57
N GLN A 285 1.76 15.58 8.93
CA GLN A 285 1.51 16.98 9.26
C GLN A 285 0.85 17.08 10.64
N ASP A 286 -0.20 16.29 10.87
CA ASP A 286 -0.99 16.34 12.10
C ASP A 286 -0.19 15.85 13.32
N ALA A 287 0.72 14.90 13.12
CA ALA A 287 1.58 14.37 14.16
C ALA A 287 2.73 15.31 14.57
N CYS A 288 3.07 16.32 13.77
CA CYS A 288 4.22 17.18 14.04
C CYS A 288 3.87 18.30 15.04
N PRO A 289 4.35 18.27 16.30
CA PRO A 289 4.00 19.28 17.31
C PRO A 289 4.61 20.65 17.04
N LYS A 290 5.60 20.72 16.16
CA LYS A 290 6.24 21.96 15.70
C LYS A 290 5.72 22.46 14.37
N HIS A 291 4.84 21.69 13.72
CA HIS A 291 4.29 22.02 12.39
C HIS A 291 5.36 22.26 11.31
N CYS A 292 6.51 21.59 11.42
CA CYS A 292 7.56 21.68 10.41
C CYS A 292 7.28 20.84 9.14
N ILE A 293 6.24 19.99 9.15
CA ILE A 293 5.79 19.25 7.98
C ILE A 293 4.46 19.83 7.53
N LYS A 294 4.35 20.18 6.25
CA LYS A 294 3.15 20.78 5.66
C LYS A 294 2.72 20.00 4.43
N ILE A 295 1.45 19.70 4.35
CA ILE A 295 0.76 19.30 3.13
C ILE A 295 0.18 20.58 2.52
N GLY A 296 0.30 20.78 1.23
CA GLY A 296 -0.20 21.99 0.56
C GLY A 296 -1.71 22.18 0.65
N SER A 297 -2.28 22.99 -0.20
CA SER A 297 -3.72 23.34 -0.21
C SER A 297 -4.65 22.15 -0.50
N HIS A 298 -4.11 21.06 -1.06
CA HIS A 298 -4.87 19.85 -1.40
C HIS A 298 -4.33 18.66 -0.61
N ILE A 299 -5.22 17.78 -0.15
CA ILE A 299 -4.87 16.57 0.61
C ILE A 299 -3.89 15.64 -0.13
N THR A 300 -3.82 15.76 -1.46
CA THR A 300 -2.91 15.00 -2.32
C THR A 300 -1.60 15.71 -2.60
N ALA A 301 -1.36 16.90 -2.04
CA ALA A 301 -0.08 17.58 -2.21
C ALA A 301 1.06 16.79 -1.56
N LEU A 302 2.25 16.88 -2.14
CA LEU A 302 3.42 16.23 -1.55
C LEU A 302 3.79 16.91 -0.23
N PRO A 303 4.20 16.14 0.79
CA PRO A 303 4.66 16.72 2.06
C PRO A 303 5.96 17.51 1.83
N ALA A 304 5.99 18.71 2.37
CA ALA A 304 7.16 19.58 2.37
C ALA A 304 7.64 19.83 3.80
N VAL A 305 8.93 20.02 3.96
CA VAL A 305 9.54 20.43 5.23
C VAL A 305 9.74 21.93 5.22
N ASP A 306 9.22 22.62 6.24
CA ASP A 306 9.39 24.08 6.40
C ASP A 306 10.81 24.38 6.90
N PRO A 307 11.65 25.07 6.11
CA PRO A 307 13.02 25.33 6.48
C PRO A 307 13.17 26.36 7.63
N GLU A 308 12.11 27.13 7.91
CA GLU A 308 12.12 28.14 8.98
C GLU A 308 11.76 27.54 10.35
N VAL A 309 11.36 26.26 10.40
CA VAL A 309 10.92 25.60 11.62
C VAL A 309 11.90 24.50 12.02
N GLU A 310 12.56 24.68 13.15
CA GLU A 310 13.52 23.71 13.68
C GLU A 310 12.82 22.42 14.15
N CYS A 311 13.31 21.27 13.67
CA CYS A 311 12.87 19.96 14.09
C CYS A 311 13.46 19.58 15.46
N ILE A 312 12.63 19.12 16.39
CA ILE A 312 13.07 18.69 17.73
C ILE A 312 13.43 17.19 17.83
N GLY A 313 13.44 16.45 16.72
CA GLY A 313 13.82 15.04 16.69
C GLY A 313 12.90 14.09 17.47
N CYS A 314 11.62 14.44 17.71
CA CYS A 314 10.72 13.64 18.55
C CYS A 314 10.33 12.28 17.91
N GLY A 315 10.32 12.15 16.58
CA GLY A 315 10.01 10.92 15.84
C GLY A 315 8.51 10.64 15.65
N LEU A 316 7.59 11.52 16.07
CA LEU A 316 6.16 11.31 15.92
C LEU A 316 5.73 11.19 14.46
N CYS A 317 6.31 11.97 13.56
CA CYS A 317 6.05 11.86 12.13
C CYS A 317 6.51 10.50 11.54
N VAL A 318 7.64 9.99 12.04
CA VAL A 318 8.17 8.67 11.62
C VAL A 318 7.20 7.55 12.01
N SER A 319 6.72 7.55 13.26
CA SER A 319 5.79 6.52 13.77
C SER A 319 4.38 6.66 13.21
N SER A 320 3.96 7.86 12.77
CA SER A 320 2.62 8.09 12.22
C SER A 320 2.51 7.78 10.72
N CYS A 321 3.64 7.58 10.04
CA CYS A 321 3.66 7.32 8.60
C CYS A 321 3.43 5.83 8.30
N SER A 322 2.22 5.44 7.91
CA SER A 322 1.91 4.06 7.49
C SER A 322 2.72 3.58 6.27
N GLY A 323 3.17 4.52 5.43
CA GLY A 323 4.05 4.24 4.28
C GLY A 323 5.52 4.03 4.67
N GLN A 324 5.91 4.33 5.93
CA GLN A 324 7.30 4.29 6.40
C GLN A 324 8.26 5.09 5.51
N ALA A 325 7.78 6.22 5.03
CA ALA A 325 8.49 7.09 4.09
C ALA A 325 9.17 8.29 4.76
N ILE A 326 9.27 8.31 6.09
CA ILE A 326 9.86 9.42 6.86
C ILE A 326 11.00 8.89 7.72
N PHE A 327 12.12 9.58 7.60
CA PHE A 327 13.34 9.33 8.36
C PHE A 327 13.75 10.62 9.08
N LEU A 328 14.29 10.55 10.30
CA LEU A 328 15.00 11.67 10.87
C LEU A 328 16.47 11.45 10.61
N VAL A 329 17.12 12.42 9.99
CA VAL A 329 18.53 12.37 9.60
C VAL A 329 19.29 13.46 10.34
N GLN A 330 20.48 13.12 10.79
CA GLN A 330 21.51 14.05 11.23
C GLN A 330 22.81 13.64 10.55
N GLU A 331 23.23 14.43 9.57
CA GLU A 331 24.37 14.08 8.70
C GLU A 331 25.70 14.09 9.46
N GLU A 332 25.84 14.98 10.47
CA GLU A 332 26.99 15.06 11.35
C GLU A 332 26.53 14.87 12.80
N CYS A 333 27.06 13.89 13.50
CA CYS A 333 26.86 13.68 14.92
C CYS A 333 28.16 13.97 15.71
N ASP A 334 28.12 13.78 17.04
CA ASP A 334 29.28 14.05 17.92
C ASP A 334 30.54 13.24 17.58
N GLU A 335 30.35 12.11 16.87
CA GLU A 335 31.45 11.26 16.39
C GLU A 335 31.80 11.63 14.94
N PRO A 336 33.04 12.13 14.69
CA PRO A 336 33.44 12.57 13.35
C PRO A 336 33.36 11.45 12.31
N GLY A 337 32.74 11.77 11.16
CA GLY A 337 32.56 10.82 10.05
C GLY A 337 31.35 9.89 10.16
N TYR A 338 30.52 10.09 11.20
CA TYR A 338 29.27 9.38 11.38
C TYR A 338 28.07 10.34 11.31
N GLY A 339 26.95 9.81 10.85
CA GLY A 339 25.63 10.43 10.94
C GLY A 339 24.65 9.51 11.63
N THR A 340 23.49 10.00 11.99
CA THR A 340 22.41 9.19 12.55
C THR A 340 21.16 9.21 11.70
N VAL A 341 20.48 8.08 11.63
CA VAL A 341 19.18 7.94 10.97
C VAL A 341 18.21 7.28 11.95
N THR A 342 17.09 7.95 12.23
CA THR A 342 15.96 7.34 12.93
C THR A 342 14.96 6.86 11.88
N LEU A 343 14.64 5.58 11.93
CA LEU A 343 13.74 4.92 10.96
C LEU A 343 12.67 4.08 11.68
N PRO A 344 11.52 3.84 11.05
CA PRO A 344 10.53 2.90 11.55
C PRO A 344 11.07 1.47 11.40
N TYR A 345 10.86 0.64 12.44
CA TYR A 345 11.29 -0.76 12.41
C TYR A 345 10.14 -1.66 12.88
N GLU A 346 9.68 -2.54 12.01
CA GLU A 346 8.49 -3.38 12.21
C GLU A 346 8.82 -4.89 12.12
N PHE A 347 10.07 -5.28 12.34
CA PHE A 347 10.49 -6.68 12.31
C PHE A 347 10.80 -7.21 13.72
N LEU A 348 10.72 -8.53 13.90
CA LEU A 348 11.12 -9.22 15.12
C LEU A 348 12.35 -10.10 14.85
N PRO A 349 13.26 -10.25 15.84
CA PRO A 349 13.26 -9.56 17.14
C PRO A 349 13.58 -8.08 17.04
N LEU A 350 13.05 -7.26 17.96
CA LEU A 350 13.44 -5.86 18.04
C LEU A 350 14.94 -5.73 18.30
N PRO A 351 15.64 -4.81 17.62
CA PRO A 351 17.05 -4.57 17.88
C PRO A 351 17.27 -3.96 19.28
N LYS A 352 18.47 -4.11 19.80
CA LYS A 352 18.89 -3.51 21.09
C LYS A 352 20.00 -2.51 20.86
N LYS A 353 20.11 -1.54 21.76
CA LYS A 353 21.26 -0.62 21.75
C LYS A 353 22.58 -1.39 21.76
N GLY A 354 23.46 -1.04 20.83
CA GLY A 354 24.77 -1.70 20.62
C GLY A 354 24.74 -2.85 19.62
N ASP A 355 23.57 -3.27 19.15
CA ASP A 355 23.48 -4.25 18.06
C ASP A 355 24.11 -3.66 16.80
N ARG A 356 24.83 -4.50 16.05
CA ARG A 356 25.47 -4.12 14.79
C ARG A 356 24.74 -4.75 13.60
N GLY A 357 24.64 -3.97 12.54
CA GLY A 357 24.00 -4.37 11.30
C GLY A 357 24.57 -3.62 10.11
N PHE A 358 23.76 -3.51 9.09
CA PHE A 358 24.15 -2.86 7.84
C PHE A 358 23.07 -1.88 7.39
N GLY A 359 23.52 -0.72 6.88
CA GLY A 359 22.68 0.20 6.14
C GLY A 359 22.51 -0.26 4.70
N TYR A 360 21.29 -0.14 4.18
CA TYR A 360 20.92 -0.46 2.81
C TYR A 360 20.39 0.79 2.13
N ASP A 361 20.69 0.94 0.84
CA ASP A 361 20.12 2.01 0.02
C ASP A 361 18.63 1.74 -0.32
N ARG A 362 18.03 2.65 -1.09
CA ARG A 362 16.62 2.57 -1.53
C ARG A 362 16.30 1.32 -2.36
N GLY A 363 17.28 0.79 -3.04
CA GLY A 363 17.18 -0.43 -3.86
C GLY A 363 17.50 -1.73 -3.11
N GLY A 364 17.79 -1.64 -1.80
CA GLY A 364 18.13 -2.80 -0.97
C GLY A 364 19.57 -3.27 -1.10
N LYS A 365 20.47 -2.44 -1.65
CA LYS A 365 21.91 -2.74 -1.73
C LYS A 365 22.61 -2.28 -0.44
N LYS A 366 23.43 -3.13 0.13
CA LYS A 366 24.27 -2.83 1.30
C LYS A 366 25.25 -1.70 0.98
N VAL A 367 25.29 -0.67 1.83
CA VAL A 367 26.14 0.53 1.63
C VAL A 367 27.11 0.82 2.79
N CYS A 368 26.75 0.52 4.04
CA CYS A 368 27.62 0.79 5.18
C CYS A 368 27.37 -0.19 6.32
N GLU A 369 28.24 -0.16 7.32
CA GLU A 369 27.98 -0.73 8.65
C GLU A 369 27.20 0.27 9.49
N ALA A 370 26.37 -0.24 10.39
CA ALA A 370 25.54 0.56 11.29
C ALA A 370 25.51 -0.04 12.69
N GLU A 371 25.37 0.82 13.70
CA GLU A 371 25.18 0.43 15.09
C GLU A 371 23.89 1.06 15.63
N VAL A 372 23.13 0.30 16.39
CA VAL A 372 21.89 0.76 17.02
C VAL A 372 22.22 1.63 18.23
N VAL A 373 22.02 2.93 18.12
CA VAL A 373 22.29 3.88 19.23
C VAL A 373 21.13 3.96 20.21
N SER A 374 19.88 3.80 19.75
CA SER A 374 18.70 3.76 20.63
C SER A 374 17.53 3.07 19.95
N VAL A 375 16.61 2.54 20.77
CA VAL A 375 15.33 1.98 20.32
C VAL A 375 14.24 2.67 21.12
N LYS A 376 13.22 3.20 20.43
CA LYS A 376 12.03 3.78 21.06
C LYS A 376 10.84 2.88 20.75
N THR A 377 10.20 2.35 21.79
CA THR A 377 8.97 1.57 21.68
C THR A 377 7.77 2.40 22.14
N ALA A 378 6.62 2.25 21.51
CA ALA A 378 5.39 2.84 22.00
C ALA A 378 4.77 1.91 23.04
N LYS A 379 4.40 2.43 24.23
CA LYS A 379 3.77 1.65 25.30
C LYS A 379 2.46 0.94 24.94
N ALA A 380 1.89 1.26 23.77
CA ALA A 380 0.67 0.63 23.28
C ALA A 380 0.90 -0.74 22.63
N PHE A 381 2.16 -1.14 22.47
CA PHE A 381 2.55 -2.38 21.78
C PHE A 381 3.45 -3.31 22.64
N ASP A 382 3.54 -3.02 23.95
CA ASP A 382 4.18 -3.91 24.93
C ASP A 382 3.24 -5.03 25.40
#